data_faac2850447a7056975d50ff80184bee
#
_entry.id   faac2850447a7056975d50ff80184bee
#
_cell.length_a   1.000
_cell.length_b   1.000
_cell.length_c   1.000
_cell.angle_alpha   90.00
_cell.angle_beta   90.00
_cell.angle_gamma   90.00
#
_symmetry.space_group_name_H-M   'P 1'
#
loop_
_entity.id
_entity.type
_entity.pdbx_description
1 polymer ?
#
loop_
_entity_poly.entity_id
_entity_poly.type
_entity_poly.pdbx_seq_one_letter_code
_entity_poly.pdbx_strand_id
1 'polypeptide(L)'
;MKYSDRFYRISYIDKKGQQRECMASVSLCMIVRNEEQVLGRCLSCVKDFADEIIIVDTGSNDKTKEIASLFTDQIYDFPWIDDFAAARNFAFQKGTGDYLFWLDADDVITEEEQKKLMKLKMRLDQEKTDVVMMKYAVGYDGSGSPSFFFYRERLLRRCERAVWKGRIHEVIEPFGKTVREDILIEHRKIGTGDPDRNLRIFEKMIREKGKIAGLTAREHYYYGKELYYHKRYKEAAGVFLTYLERSDGWHIDRIDACRHGAFCMYQLGKRDEALSFLLMGLREGIPGPELCCDLGWWFFSGKRYADAEFWYRQALKTGRLAGEEGFIRNTAGIFRISSFAYALTGWEREKKRAGITSWRNNAIRERKRAERTGNILHGSE
;
A
#
# COMPACT_ATOMS: atom_id res chain seq x y z
N MET A 1 -1.27 -32.68 -29.66
CA MET A 1 0.18 -32.69 -29.44
C MET A 1 0.41 -32.37 -27.95
N LYS A 2 0.80 -33.37 -27.15
CA LYS A 2 1.08 -33.20 -25.69
C LYS A 2 2.49 -32.61 -25.59
N TYR A 3 2.61 -31.38 -25.13
CA TYR A 3 3.89 -30.86 -24.69
C TYR A 3 4.23 -31.52 -23.32
N SER A 4 5.22 -32.38 -23.34
CA SER A 4 5.81 -32.93 -22.13
C SER A 4 6.76 -31.89 -21.56
N ASP A 5 6.37 -31.32 -20.42
CA ASP A 5 7.26 -30.48 -19.60
C ASP A 5 8.42 -31.33 -19.07
N ARG A 6 9.48 -31.44 -19.83
CA ARG A 6 10.78 -31.89 -19.30
C ARG A 6 11.45 -30.71 -18.61
N PHE A 7 11.16 -30.54 -17.33
CA PHE A 7 11.95 -29.68 -16.46
C PHE A 7 13.36 -30.30 -16.34
N TYR A 8 14.38 -29.60 -16.84
CA TYR A 8 15.77 -29.92 -16.56
C TYR A 8 16.03 -29.57 -15.08
N ARG A 9 15.92 -30.55 -14.20
CA ARG A 9 16.32 -30.44 -12.81
C ARG A 9 17.84 -30.47 -12.77
N ILE A 10 18.50 -29.38 -12.36
CA ILE A 10 19.91 -29.39 -12.02
C ILE A 10 20.00 -30.12 -10.69
N SER A 11 20.55 -31.31 -10.70
CA SER A 11 20.78 -32.08 -9.48
C SER A 11 22.29 -32.26 -9.29
N TYR A 12 22.74 -32.19 -8.06
CA TYR A 12 24.11 -32.56 -7.68
C TYR A 12 24.09 -33.78 -6.78
N ILE A 13 25.19 -34.52 -6.79
CA ILE A 13 25.38 -35.64 -5.88
C ILE A 13 26.05 -35.10 -4.60
N ASP A 14 25.38 -35.20 -3.46
CA ASP A 14 25.90 -34.79 -2.17
C ASP A 14 27.03 -35.72 -1.71
N LYS A 15 27.75 -35.35 -0.63
CA LYS A 15 28.84 -36.16 -0.05
C LYS A 15 28.41 -37.56 0.42
N LYS A 16 27.10 -37.85 0.44
CA LYS A 16 26.54 -39.15 0.78
C LYS A 16 26.08 -39.95 -0.45
N GLY A 17 26.34 -39.44 -1.67
CA GLY A 17 25.97 -40.09 -2.93
C GLY A 17 24.49 -39.92 -3.27
N GLN A 18 23.75 -39.03 -2.61
CA GLN A 18 22.35 -38.77 -2.89
C GLN A 18 22.19 -37.64 -3.89
N GLN A 19 21.38 -37.87 -4.91
CA GLN A 19 21.02 -36.84 -5.91
C GLN A 19 20.09 -35.80 -5.24
N ARG A 20 20.55 -34.58 -5.08
CA ARG A 20 19.77 -33.46 -4.55
C ARG A 20 19.46 -32.48 -5.66
N GLU A 21 18.23 -31.96 -5.65
CA GLU A 21 17.85 -30.86 -6.52
C GLU A 21 18.52 -29.58 -5.99
N CYS A 22 19.16 -28.83 -6.88
CA CYS A 22 19.67 -27.49 -6.54
C CYS A 22 18.47 -26.55 -6.43
N MET A 23 18.08 -26.21 -5.22
CA MET A 23 17.09 -25.17 -4.96
C MET A 23 17.83 -23.92 -4.50
N ALA A 24 17.35 -22.75 -4.93
CA ALA A 24 17.87 -21.48 -4.43
C ALA A 24 17.85 -21.43 -2.91
N SER A 25 18.95 -21.03 -2.30
CA SER A 25 19.01 -20.81 -0.87
C SER A 25 18.42 -19.45 -0.48
N VAL A 26 17.67 -19.41 0.63
CA VAL A 26 16.93 -18.24 1.10
C VAL A 26 17.35 -17.88 2.52
N SER A 27 17.85 -16.66 2.71
CA SER A 27 18.06 -16.07 4.03
C SER A 27 16.85 -15.22 4.44
N LEU A 28 16.16 -15.60 5.51
CA LEU A 28 15.20 -14.73 6.18
C LEU A 28 15.97 -13.67 6.97
N CYS A 29 15.73 -12.40 6.70
CA CYS A 29 16.38 -11.28 7.36
C CYS A 29 15.32 -10.40 8.05
N MET A 30 15.33 -10.36 9.37
CA MET A 30 14.35 -9.62 10.16
C MET A 30 15.03 -8.62 11.10
N ILE A 31 14.37 -7.48 11.30
CA ILE A 31 14.66 -6.58 12.42
C ILE A 31 13.53 -6.70 13.45
N VAL A 32 13.87 -6.75 14.72
CA VAL A 32 12.90 -6.95 15.79
C VAL A 32 13.13 -5.98 16.95
N ARG A 33 12.05 -5.66 17.68
CA ARG A 33 12.12 -4.94 18.95
C ARG A 33 10.86 -5.13 19.76
N ASN A 34 10.97 -5.79 20.92
CA ASN A 34 9.86 -6.05 21.84
C ASN A 34 8.69 -6.79 21.17
N GLU A 35 8.99 -7.90 20.52
CA GLU A 35 8.07 -8.72 19.72
C GLU A 35 7.83 -10.11 20.33
N GLU A 36 7.99 -10.28 21.67
CA GLU A 36 7.86 -11.57 22.37
C GLU A 36 6.52 -12.26 22.10
N GLN A 37 5.45 -11.50 21.86
CA GLN A 37 4.10 -12.05 21.67
C GLN A 37 3.85 -12.62 20.27
N VAL A 38 4.62 -12.19 19.27
CA VAL A 38 4.33 -12.47 17.86
C VAL A 38 5.47 -13.15 17.11
N LEU A 39 6.73 -12.93 17.50
CA LEU A 39 7.91 -13.40 16.78
C LEU A 39 7.90 -14.93 16.59
N GLY A 40 7.60 -15.70 17.65
CA GLY A 40 7.58 -17.16 17.56
C GLY A 40 6.57 -17.70 16.56
N ARG A 41 5.40 -17.03 16.44
CA ARG A 41 4.39 -17.34 15.43
C ARG A 41 4.91 -17.07 14.03
N CYS A 42 5.49 -15.92 13.80
CA CYS A 42 6.06 -15.55 12.50
C CYS A 42 7.17 -16.52 12.06
N LEU A 43 8.15 -16.79 12.92
CA LEU A 43 9.25 -17.70 12.61
C LEU A 43 8.77 -19.13 12.34
N SER A 44 7.77 -19.61 13.08
CA SER A 44 7.17 -20.93 12.85
C SER A 44 6.54 -21.08 11.46
N CYS A 45 6.01 -19.98 10.87
CA CYS A 45 5.41 -20.02 9.55
C CYS A 45 6.43 -20.17 8.41
N VAL A 46 7.72 -19.86 8.63
CA VAL A 46 8.73 -19.75 7.55
C VAL A 46 9.97 -20.61 7.77
N LYS A 47 10.09 -21.28 8.93
CA LYS A 47 11.28 -22.09 9.27
C LYS A 47 11.63 -23.15 8.22
N ASP A 48 10.64 -23.71 7.54
CA ASP A 48 10.84 -24.74 6.52
C ASP A 48 11.17 -24.16 5.13
N PHE A 49 10.85 -22.88 4.91
CA PHE A 49 11.16 -22.15 3.69
C PHE A 49 12.56 -21.52 3.72
N ALA A 50 12.94 -20.93 4.86
CA ALA A 50 14.23 -20.28 5.04
C ALA A 50 15.34 -21.33 5.29
N ASP A 51 16.44 -21.23 4.56
CA ASP A 51 17.65 -22.04 4.81
C ASP A 51 18.52 -21.40 5.89
N GLU A 52 18.36 -20.11 6.11
CA GLU A 52 19.06 -19.30 7.10
C GLU A 52 18.09 -18.27 7.70
N ILE A 53 18.16 -18.09 9.01
CA ILE A 53 17.32 -17.10 9.73
C ILE A 53 18.26 -16.13 10.45
N ILE A 54 18.15 -14.85 10.10
CA ILE A 54 18.94 -13.76 10.66
C ILE A 54 18.00 -12.81 11.40
N ILE A 55 18.25 -12.65 12.69
CA ILE A 55 17.50 -11.73 13.54
C ILE A 55 18.42 -10.59 13.97
N VAL A 56 18.00 -9.37 13.69
CA VAL A 56 18.68 -8.15 14.15
C VAL A 56 17.81 -7.49 15.21
N ASP A 57 18.24 -7.59 16.45
CA ASP A 57 17.58 -6.96 17.60
C ASP A 57 17.96 -5.49 17.70
N THR A 58 16.98 -4.60 17.72
CA THR A 58 17.21 -3.15 17.76
C THR A 58 17.02 -2.57 19.19
N GLY A 59 17.19 -3.41 20.20
CA GLY A 59 17.15 -3.03 21.61
C GLY A 59 15.88 -3.49 22.31
N SER A 60 15.57 -4.79 22.27
CA SER A 60 14.48 -5.40 23.04
C SER A 60 14.80 -5.47 24.53
N ASN A 61 13.76 -5.27 25.33
CA ASN A 61 13.80 -5.37 26.80
C ASN A 61 12.90 -6.50 27.33
N ASP A 62 12.30 -7.27 26.43
CA ASP A 62 11.41 -8.41 26.69
C ASP A 62 12.08 -9.73 26.29
N LYS A 63 11.33 -10.81 26.14
CA LYS A 63 11.83 -12.13 25.77
C LYS A 63 12.06 -12.34 24.28
N THR A 64 12.06 -11.27 23.48
CA THR A 64 12.23 -11.37 22.00
C THR A 64 13.47 -12.19 21.62
N LYS A 65 14.64 -11.90 22.24
CA LYS A 65 15.88 -12.64 21.94
C LYS A 65 15.84 -14.10 22.38
N GLU A 66 15.22 -14.39 23.52
CA GLU A 66 15.04 -15.75 24.01
C GLU A 66 14.18 -16.56 23.03
N ILE A 67 13.10 -15.97 22.50
CA ILE A 67 12.24 -16.61 21.51
C ILE A 67 13.00 -16.81 20.18
N ALA A 68 13.74 -15.80 19.72
CA ALA A 68 14.55 -15.91 18.52
C ALA A 68 15.56 -17.06 18.59
N SER A 69 16.19 -17.29 19.76
CA SER A 69 17.19 -18.33 19.98
C SER A 69 16.65 -19.76 19.84
N LEU A 70 15.31 -19.94 19.88
CA LEU A 70 14.68 -21.25 19.61
C LEU A 70 14.70 -21.60 18.10
N PHE A 71 15.01 -20.65 17.24
CA PHE A 71 14.96 -20.82 15.78
C PHE A 71 16.31 -20.63 15.10
N THR A 72 17.21 -19.86 15.69
CA THR A 72 18.53 -19.54 15.11
C THR A 72 19.54 -19.08 16.14
N ASP A 73 20.84 -19.35 15.88
CA ASP A 73 21.96 -18.77 16.61
C ASP A 73 22.44 -17.44 15.99
N GLN A 74 21.89 -17.05 14.84
CA GLN A 74 22.29 -15.83 14.12
C GLN A 74 21.47 -14.62 14.60
N ILE A 75 21.71 -14.20 15.82
CA ILE A 75 21.07 -13.06 16.47
C ILE A 75 22.13 -11.97 16.67
N TYR A 76 21.86 -10.79 16.10
CA TYR A 76 22.78 -9.65 16.12
C TYR A 76 22.13 -8.46 16.79
N ASP A 77 22.89 -7.73 17.58
CA ASP A 77 22.48 -6.46 18.17
C ASP A 77 22.77 -5.30 17.21
N PHE A 78 21.80 -4.42 17.05
CA PHE A 78 21.93 -3.18 16.30
C PHE A 78 21.38 -2.01 17.14
N PRO A 79 22.23 -1.10 17.64
CA PRO A 79 21.75 0.06 18.36
C PRO A 79 20.80 0.89 17.52
N TRP A 80 19.59 1.16 18.05
CA TRP A 80 18.59 1.92 17.32
C TRP A 80 19.03 3.37 17.09
N ILE A 81 19.12 3.78 15.83
CA ILE A 81 19.58 5.11 15.39
C ILE A 81 18.49 5.95 14.70
N ASP A 82 17.22 5.57 14.83
CA ASP A 82 16.08 6.17 14.12
C ASP A 82 16.16 6.00 12.59
N ASP A 83 16.60 4.82 12.15
CA ASP A 83 16.78 4.50 10.72
C ASP A 83 16.47 3.02 10.47
N PHE A 84 15.26 2.77 9.94
CA PHE A 84 14.82 1.41 9.60
C PHE A 84 15.64 0.81 8.45
N ALA A 85 15.95 1.61 7.41
CA ALA A 85 16.74 1.12 6.29
C ALA A 85 18.14 0.68 6.75
N ALA A 86 18.76 1.42 7.65
CA ALA A 86 20.09 1.04 8.20
C ALA A 86 20.04 -0.31 8.93
N ALA A 87 19.01 -0.53 9.78
CA ALA A 87 18.85 -1.79 10.50
C ALA A 87 18.55 -2.96 9.53
N ARG A 88 17.66 -2.76 8.55
CA ARG A 88 17.32 -3.78 7.54
C ARG A 88 18.51 -4.09 6.62
N ASN A 89 19.28 -3.08 6.21
CA ASN A 89 20.51 -3.29 5.43
C ASN A 89 21.56 -4.04 6.23
N PHE A 90 21.68 -3.79 7.53
CA PHE A 90 22.54 -4.57 8.39
C PHE A 90 22.11 -6.04 8.44
N ALA A 91 20.81 -6.32 8.53
CA ALA A 91 20.30 -7.69 8.45
C ALA A 91 20.60 -8.33 7.08
N PHE A 92 20.40 -7.61 5.98
CA PHE A 92 20.67 -8.09 4.62
C PHE A 92 22.14 -8.41 4.39
N GLN A 93 23.05 -7.63 4.99
CA GLN A 93 24.52 -7.88 4.92
C GLN A 93 24.93 -9.18 5.62
N LYS A 94 24.14 -9.69 6.58
CA LYS A 94 24.39 -10.97 7.25
C LYS A 94 23.90 -12.15 6.41
N GLY A 95 22.94 -11.95 5.50
CA GLY A 95 22.37 -13.00 4.66
C GLY A 95 23.40 -13.57 3.69
N THR A 96 23.51 -14.91 3.64
CA THR A 96 24.45 -15.63 2.78
C THR A 96 23.75 -16.36 1.63
N GLY A 97 22.43 -16.56 1.71
CA GLY A 97 21.63 -17.24 0.70
C GLY A 97 21.62 -16.53 -0.66
N ASP A 98 21.18 -17.23 -1.69
CA ASP A 98 21.04 -16.68 -3.05
C ASP A 98 19.97 -15.60 -3.11
N TYR A 99 18.96 -15.71 -2.22
CA TYR A 99 17.88 -14.76 -2.06
C TYR A 99 17.76 -14.27 -0.63
N LEU A 100 17.39 -13.00 -0.49
CA LEU A 100 17.05 -12.36 0.78
C LEU A 100 15.53 -12.26 0.87
N PHE A 101 14.96 -12.80 1.92
CA PHE A 101 13.54 -12.72 2.26
C PHE A 101 13.39 -11.89 3.53
N TRP A 102 12.37 -11.05 3.60
CA TRP A 102 12.15 -10.25 4.80
C TRP A 102 10.69 -10.30 5.24
N LEU A 103 10.50 -10.28 6.54
CA LEU A 103 9.20 -10.21 7.21
C LEU A 103 9.30 -9.23 8.38
N ASP A 104 8.15 -8.69 8.77
CA ASP A 104 7.98 -8.05 10.06
C ASP A 104 7.61 -9.11 11.10
N ALA A 105 7.93 -8.88 12.38
CA ALA A 105 7.76 -9.90 13.42
C ALA A 105 6.30 -10.32 13.63
N ASP A 106 5.35 -9.47 13.27
CA ASP A 106 3.91 -9.68 13.37
C ASP A 106 3.27 -10.20 12.06
N ASP A 107 4.10 -10.47 11.03
CA ASP A 107 3.63 -11.10 9.79
C ASP A 107 3.27 -12.58 10.01
N VAL A 108 2.27 -13.04 9.26
CA VAL A 108 1.78 -14.42 9.28
C VAL A 108 1.61 -14.92 7.86
N ILE A 109 2.05 -16.16 7.63
CA ILE A 109 1.89 -16.86 6.36
C ILE A 109 1.11 -18.15 6.65
N THR A 110 -0.10 -18.27 6.12
CA THR A 110 -0.95 -19.44 6.34
C THR A 110 -0.33 -20.69 5.70
N GLU A 111 -0.75 -21.89 6.14
CA GLU A 111 -0.24 -23.16 5.58
C GLU A 111 -0.42 -23.26 4.05
N GLU A 112 -1.51 -22.70 3.53
CA GLU A 112 -1.75 -22.65 2.08
C GLU A 112 -0.69 -21.79 1.38
N GLU A 113 -0.42 -20.62 1.93
CA GLU A 113 0.57 -19.69 1.39
C GLU A 113 2.01 -20.21 1.55
N GLN A 114 2.31 -20.94 2.64
CA GLN A 114 3.59 -21.64 2.81
C GLN A 114 3.83 -22.68 1.70
N LYS A 115 2.80 -23.43 1.30
CA LYS A 115 2.88 -24.36 0.17
C LYS A 115 3.19 -23.63 -1.15
N LYS A 116 2.63 -22.45 -1.35
CA LYS A 116 2.94 -21.60 -2.53
C LYS A 116 4.39 -21.10 -2.49
N LEU A 117 4.88 -20.67 -1.32
CA LEU A 117 6.29 -20.28 -1.12
C LEU A 117 7.25 -21.41 -1.46
N MET A 118 6.98 -22.64 -1.00
CA MET A 118 7.83 -23.79 -1.33
C MET A 118 7.85 -24.10 -2.83
N LYS A 119 6.70 -23.98 -3.51
CA LYS A 119 6.64 -24.11 -4.98
C LYS A 119 7.42 -23.01 -5.69
N LEU A 120 7.36 -21.77 -5.19
CA LEU A 120 8.14 -20.67 -5.70
C LEU A 120 9.64 -20.95 -5.58
N LYS A 121 10.12 -21.39 -4.40
CA LYS A 121 11.52 -21.70 -4.14
C LYS A 121 12.11 -22.68 -5.17
N MET A 122 11.33 -23.70 -5.56
CA MET A 122 11.75 -24.73 -6.54
C MET A 122 12.02 -24.18 -7.95
N ARG A 123 11.50 -23.00 -8.31
CA ARG A 123 11.59 -22.44 -9.66
C ARG A 123 12.42 -21.14 -9.76
N LEU A 124 12.81 -20.56 -8.63
CA LEU A 124 13.54 -19.26 -8.61
C LEU A 124 14.78 -19.23 -9.51
N ASP A 125 15.64 -20.26 -9.43
CA ASP A 125 16.86 -20.33 -10.22
C ASP A 125 16.58 -20.54 -11.72
N GLN A 126 15.60 -21.36 -12.03
CA GLN A 126 15.22 -21.64 -13.42
C GLN A 126 14.67 -20.40 -14.10
N GLU A 127 13.87 -19.63 -13.40
CA GLU A 127 13.22 -18.43 -13.91
C GLU A 127 14.15 -17.20 -13.89
N LYS A 128 15.31 -17.28 -13.23
CA LYS A 128 16.25 -16.16 -13.05
C LYS A 128 15.55 -14.88 -12.57
N THR A 129 14.65 -15.05 -11.62
CA THR A 129 13.90 -13.95 -11.02
C THR A 129 14.78 -13.13 -10.10
N ASP A 130 14.73 -11.81 -10.20
CA ASP A 130 15.52 -10.91 -9.34
C ASP A 130 14.69 -10.39 -8.16
N VAL A 131 13.42 -10.07 -8.39
CA VAL A 131 12.50 -9.56 -7.35
C VAL A 131 11.16 -10.25 -7.44
N VAL A 132 10.67 -10.76 -6.32
CA VAL A 132 9.33 -11.29 -6.18
C VAL A 132 8.49 -10.35 -5.34
N MET A 133 7.43 -9.83 -5.96
CA MET A 133 6.40 -9.03 -5.31
C MET A 133 5.32 -9.97 -4.79
N MET A 134 5.00 -9.88 -3.49
CA MET A 134 3.94 -10.66 -2.84
C MET A 134 2.87 -9.73 -2.27
N LYS A 135 1.65 -10.25 -2.13
CA LYS A 135 0.54 -9.53 -1.51
C LYS A 135 0.79 -9.35 -0.02
N TYR A 136 0.58 -8.14 0.45
CA TYR A 136 0.69 -7.78 1.87
C TYR A 136 -0.64 -7.26 2.38
N ALA A 137 -1.32 -8.05 3.20
CA ALA A 137 -2.62 -7.70 3.76
C ALA A 137 -2.46 -6.89 5.04
N VAL A 138 -3.05 -5.69 5.05
CA VAL A 138 -3.03 -4.76 6.20
C VAL A 138 -4.42 -4.32 6.63
N GLY A 139 -5.46 -4.74 5.91
CA GLY A 139 -6.86 -4.48 6.24
C GLY A 139 -7.66 -5.76 6.27
N TYR A 140 -8.60 -5.85 7.22
CA TYR A 140 -9.43 -7.03 7.46
C TYR A 140 -10.89 -6.62 7.55
N ASP A 141 -11.78 -7.49 7.13
CA ASP A 141 -13.22 -7.30 7.27
C ASP A 141 -13.73 -7.76 8.66
N GLY A 142 -15.03 -7.66 8.88
CA GLY A 142 -15.66 -8.06 10.14
C GLY A 142 -15.56 -9.55 10.46
N SER A 143 -15.21 -10.41 9.50
CA SER A 143 -14.94 -11.84 9.67
C SER A 143 -13.46 -12.13 9.96
N GLY A 144 -12.59 -11.11 9.89
CA GLY A 144 -11.14 -11.24 10.00
C GLY A 144 -10.46 -11.70 8.72
N SER A 145 -11.20 -11.74 7.60
CA SER A 145 -10.63 -12.06 6.28
C SER A 145 -9.93 -10.86 5.67
N PRO A 146 -8.79 -11.04 4.96
CA PRO A 146 -8.09 -9.95 4.30
C PRO A 146 -8.99 -9.21 3.31
N SER A 147 -9.17 -7.92 3.52
CA SER A 147 -10.01 -7.04 2.68
C SER A 147 -9.22 -5.99 1.93
N PHE A 148 -7.99 -5.73 2.36
CA PHE A 148 -7.08 -4.80 1.72
C PHE A 148 -5.66 -5.31 1.72
N PHE A 149 -5.04 -5.38 0.55
CA PHE A 149 -3.63 -5.74 0.37
C PHE A 149 -3.00 -4.89 -0.73
N PHE A 150 -1.69 -4.83 -0.73
CA PHE A 150 -0.87 -4.28 -1.82
C PHE A 150 0.36 -5.16 -2.03
N TYR A 151 1.02 -5.00 -3.18
CA TYR A 151 2.23 -5.76 -3.46
C TYR A 151 3.45 -5.12 -2.81
N ARG A 152 4.28 -5.96 -2.16
CA ARG A 152 5.59 -5.58 -1.62
C ARG A 152 6.67 -6.50 -2.17
N GLU A 153 7.83 -5.93 -2.34
CA GLU A 153 9.08 -6.62 -2.69
C GLU A 153 9.54 -7.48 -1.50
N ARG A 154 9.16 -8.76 -1.47
CA ARG A 154 9.41 -9.63 -0.32
C ARG A 154 10.61 -10.54 -0.46
N LEU A 155 10.90 -11.03 -1.68
CA LEU A 155 12.02 -11.91 -1.93
C LEU A 155 12.88 -11.31 -3.04
N LEU A 156 14.18 -11.15 -2.78
CA LEU A 156 15.10 -10.45 -3.65
C LEU A 156 16.35 -11.28 -3.87
N ARG A 157 16.84 -11.38 -5.12
CA ARG A 157 18.15 -11.94 -5.40
C ARG A 157 19.22 -11.13 -4.66
N ARG A 158 20.10 -11.80 -3.91
CA ARG A 158 21.15 -11.15 -3.17
C ARG A 158 22.18 -10.52 -4.12
N CYS A 159 22.20 -9.21 -4.17
CA CYS A 159 23.15 -8.41 -4.96
C CYS A 159 23.22 -6.98 -4.40
N GLU A 160 24.13 -6.18 -4.92
CA GLU A 160 24.32 -4.77 -4.50
C GLU A 160 23.09 -3.87 -4.68
N ARG A 161 22.13 -4.28 -5.51
CA ARG A 161 20.88 -3.55 -5.76
C ARG A 161 19.80 -3.84 -4.72
N ALA A 162 19.93 -4.93 -3.96
CA ALA A 162 19.02 -5.30 -2.88
C ALA A 162 19.29 -4.46 -1.64
N VAL A 163 18.96 -3.16 -1.69
CA VAL A 163 19.29 -2.18 -0.65
C VAL A 163 18.05 -1.39 -0.28
N TRP A 164 17.77 -1.31 1.01
CA TRP A 164 16.73 -0.48 1.59
C TRP A 164 17.13 1.00 1.55
N LYS A 165 16.16 1.86 1.19
CA LYS A 165 16.32 3.31 1.12
C LYS A 165 15.25 4.01 1.95
N GLY A 166 15.63 5.09 2.64
CA GLY A 166 14.76 5.89 3.49
C GLY A 166 14.77 5.45 4.94
N ARG A 167 14.93 6.40 5.87
CA ARG A 167 14.97 6.10 7.31
C ARG A 167 13.67 5.54 7.85
N ILE A 168 12.57 5.94 7.20
CA ILE A 168 11.20 5.54 7.54
C ILE A 168 10.37 5.46 6.26
N HIS A 169 9.34 4.61 6.26
CA HIS A 169 8.62 4.21 5.05
C HIS A 169 9.59 3.73 3.97
N GLU A 170 10.58 2.97 4.42
CA GLU A 170 11.67 2.46 3.64
C GLU A 170 11.19 1.53 2.53
N VAL A 171 11.91 1.53 1.43
CA VAL A 171 11.62 0.74 0.24
C VAL A 171 12.88 0.16 -0.36
N ILE A 172 12.72 -0.93 -1.09
CA ILE A 172 13.70 -1.41 -2.05
C ILE A 172 13.12 -1.10 -3.44
N GLU A 173 13.88 -0.41 -4.26
CA GLU A 173 13.50 -0.18 -5.65
C GLU A 173 13.58 -1.50 -6.42
N PRO A 174 12.48 -2.01 -7.01
CA PRO A 174 12.52 -3.22 -7.79
C PRO A 174 13.56 -3.13 -8.92
N PHE A 175 14.24 -4.25 -9.16
CA PHE A 175 15.31 -4.31 -10.15
C PHE A 175 15.27 -5.63 -10.94
N GLY A 176 15.85 -5.62 -12.14
CA GLY A 176 15.96 -6.80 -12.97
C GLY A 176 14.59 -7.39 -13.32
N LYS A 177 14.53 -8.73 -13.40
CA LYS A 177 13.28 -9.45 -13.66
C LYS A 177 12.41 -9.46 -12.39
N THR A 178 11.38 -8.63 -12.38
CA THR A 178 10.41 -8.54 -11.29
C THR A 178 9.14 -9.32 -11.64
N VAL A 179 8.70 -10.20 -10.76
CA VAL A 179 7.47 -10.99 -10.91
C VAL A 179 6.51 -10.72 -9.77
N ARG A 180 5.21 -10.87 -10.02
CA ARG A 180 4.15 -10.82 -9.00
C ARG A 180 3.64 -12.22 -8.75
N GLU A 181 3.63 -12.63 -7.48
CA GLU A 181 3.13 -13.93 -7.04
C GLU A 181 1.83 -13.77 -6.27
N ASP A 182 0.95 -14.72 -6.46
CA ASP A 182 -0.29 -14.82 -5.67
C ASP A 182 -0.02 -15.53 -4.33
N ILE A 183 0.89 -14.92 -3.56
CA ILE A 183 1.24 -15.32 -2.20
C ILE A 183 0.85 -14.19 -1.28
N LEU A 184 0.06 -14.50 -0.23
CA LEU A 184 -0.45 -13.53 0.73
C LEU A 184 0.32 -13.61 2.03
N ILE A 185 0.89 -12.49 2.45
CA ILE A 185 1.48 -12.28 3.77
C ILE A 185 0.54 -11.37 4.54
N GLU A 186 0.13 -11.79 5.71
CA GLU A 186 -0.84 -11.07 6.55
C GLU A 186 -0.13 -10.32 7.67
N HIS A 187 -0.38 -9.02 7.79
CA HIS A 187 0.08 -8.21 8.92
C HIS A 187 -0.91 -8.36 10.10
N ARG A 188 -0.52 -9.12 11.10
CA ARG A 188 -1.35 -9.46 12.26
C ARG A 188 -0.78 -8.82 13.54
N LYS A 189 -0.74 -7.48 13.54
CA LYS A 189 -0.21 -6.68 14.64
C LYS A 189 -0.99 -6.88 15.94
N ILE A 190 -0.26 -6.97 17.06
CA ILE A 190 -0.79 -6.95 18.41
C ILE A 190 -0.34 -5.63 19.07
N GLY A 191 -1.31 -4.92 19.65
CA GLY A 191 -1.05 -3.64 20.31
C GLY A 191 -0.94 -2.44 19.35
N THR A 192 -0.77 -1.25 19.90
CA THR A 192 -0.81 0.02 19.15
C THR A 192 0.57 0.56 18.75
N GLY A 193 1.64 0.04 19.37
CA GLY A 193 2.99 0.60 19.18
C GLY A 193 3.12 2.05 19.69
N ASP A 194 4.21 2.69 19.32
CA ASP A 194 4.47 4.11 19.64
C ASP A 194 3.93 4.98 18.48
N PRO A 195 2.81 5.71 18.68
CA PRO A 195 2.17 6.47 17.62
C PRO A 195 3.01 7.65 17.13
N ASP A 196 3.89 8.19 17.99
CA ASP A 196 4.66 9.40 17.68
C ASP A 196 6.05 9.09 17.09
N ARG A 197 6.45 7.81 17.02
CA ARG A 197 7.78 7.40 16.56
C ARG A 197 8.13 7.98 15.21
N ASN A 198 7.23 7.83 14.25
CA ASN A 198 7.46 8.24 12.88
C ASN A 198 7.62 9.76 12.79
N LEU A 199 6.74 10.50 13.45
CA LEU A 199 6.81 11.96 13.47
C LEU A 199 8.14 12.46 14.08
N ARG A 200 8.58 11.86 15.20
CA ARG A 200 9.88 12.20 15.82
C ARG A 200 11.07 11.95 14.89
N ILE A 201 11.04 10.84 14.12
CA ILE A 201 12.08 10.54 13.14
C ILE A 201 12.11 11.62 12.06
N PHE A 202 10.95 11.98 11.48
CA PHE A 202 10.89 13.06 10.48
C PHE A 202 11.37 14.41 11.01
N GLU A 203 10.94 14.80 12.20
CA GLU A 203 11.38 16.05 12.81
C GLU A 203 12.89 16.08 13.09
N LYS A 204 13.48 14.91 13.47
CA LYS A 204 14.94 14.76 13.58
C LYS A 204 15.62 14.92 12.21
N MET A 205 15.12 14.26 11.17
CA MET A 205 15.66 14.38 9.82
C MET A 205 15.63 15.83 9.31
N ILE A 206 14.54 16.55 9.57
CA ILE A 206 14.41 17.95 9.16
C ILE A 206 15.42 18.83 9.91
N ARG A 207 15.62 18.61 11.21
CA ARG A 207 16.65 19.33 11.99
C ARG A 207 18.05 19.06 11.45
N GLU A 208 18.38 17.82 11.13
CA GLU A 208 19.67 17.43 10.55
C GLU A 208 19.90 18.05 9.17
N LYS A 209 18.85 18.08 8.32
CA LYS A 209 18.89 18.66 6.96
C LYS A 209 18.70 20.18 6.94
N GLY A 210 18.39 20.79 8.08
CA GLY A 210 18.18 22.24 8.26
C GLY A 210 16.86 22.79 7.68
N LYS A 211 16.14 22.03 6.85
CA LYS A 211 14.88 22.44 6.22
C LYS A 211 14.11 21.28 5.64
N ILE A 212 12.78 21.42 5.52
CA ILE A 212 11.88 20.43 4.91
C ILE A 212 12.26 20.14 3.44
N ALA A 213 12.67 21.17 2.70
CA ALA A 213 13.10 21.00 1.30
C ALA A 213 14.32 20.09 1.13
N GLY A 214 15.04 19.74 2.20
CA GLY A 214 16.12 18.75 2.18
C GLY A 214 15.61 17.30 2.17
N LEU A 215 14.32 17.06 2.38
CA LEU A 215 13.71 15.74 2.27
C LEU A 215 13.61 15.32 0.80
N THR A 216 13.73 14.02 0.53
CA THR A 216 13.35 13.47 -0.78
C THR A 216 11.85 13.65 -1.02
N ALA A 217 11.37 13.51 -2.26
CA ALA A 217 9.95 13.64 -2.55
C ALA A 217 9.11 12.66 -1.72
N ARG A 218 9.56 11.41 -1.59
CA ARG A 218 8.89 10.39 -0.78
C ARG A 218 8.86 10.77 0.70
N GLU A 219 9.99 11.14 1.29
CA GLU A 219 10.06 11.59 2.69
C GLU A 219 9.16 12.81 2.96
N HIS A 220 9.13 13.75 2.02
CA HIS A 220 8.29 14.97 2.10
C HIS A 220 6.80 14.61 2.15
N TYR A 221 6.35 13.74 1.24
CA TYR A 221 4.98 13.25 1.19
C TYR A 221 4.58 12.53 2.48
N TYR A 222 5.40 11.58 2.96
CA TYR A 222 5.10 10.83 4.18
C TYR A 222 5.15 11.69 5.44
N TYR A 223 6.02 12.72 5.50
CA TYR A 223 5.99 13.71 6.58
C TYR A 223 4.65 14.45 6.62
N GLY A 224 4.12 14.86 5.48
CA GLY A 224 2.77 15.43 5.39
C GLY A 224 1.70 14.49 5.91
N LYS A 225 1.80 13.18 5.61
CA LYS A 225 0.87 12.16 6.13
C LYS A 225 0.99 11.96 7.64
N GLU A 226 2.19 11.96 8.20
CA GLU A 226 2.36 11.86 9.65
C GLU A 226 1.72 13.05 10.37
N LEU A 227 1.93 14.27 9.87
CA LEU A 227 1.27 15.47 10.40
C LEU A 227 -0.27 15.35 10.31
N TYR A 228 -0.77 14.81 9.21
CA TYR A 228 -2.21 14.55 9.01
C TYR A 228 -2.75 13.55 10.04
N TYR A 229 -2.09 12.43 10.27
CA TYR A 229 -2.49 11.42 11.26
C TYR A 229 -2.46 11.98 12.69
N HIS A 230 -1.53 12.89 12.99
CA HIS A 230 -1.45 13.62 14.26
C HIS A 230 -2.42 14.83 14.34
N LYS A 231 -3.31 14.99 13.35
CA LYS A 231 -4.29 16.08 13.27
C LYS A 231 -3.67 17.49 13.25
N ARG A 232 -2.39 17.61 12.93
CA ARG A 232 -1.70 18.89 12.72
C ARG A 232 -2.06 19.44 11.32
N TYR A 233 -3.35 19.62 11.07
CA TYR A 233 -3.92 19.87 9.74
C TYR A 233 -3.36 21.09 9.01
N LYS A 234 -3.11 22.19 9.75
CA LYS A 234 -2.54 23.42 9.16
C LYS A 234 -1.13 23.16 8.60
N GLU A 235 -0.31 22.46 9.37
CA GLU A 235 1.06 22.12 8.99
C GLU A 235 1.07 21.08 7.88
N ALA A 236 0.26 20.03 8.00
CA ALA A 236 0.11 19.01 6.96
C ALA A 236 -0.25 19.61 5.59
N ALA A 237 -1.23 20.51 5.56
CA ALA A 237 -1.64 21.18 4.32
C ALA A 237 -0.50 22.02 3.72
N GLY A 238 0.27 22.73 4.55
CA GLY A 238 1.45 23.49 4.08
C GLY A 238 2.53 22.56 3.51
N VAL A 239 2.78 21.43 4.15
CA VAL A 239 3.74 20.43 3.67
C VAL A 239 3.26 19.80 2.37
N PHE A 240 1.97 19.46 2.22
CA PHE A 240 1.44 18.93 0.97
C PHE A 240 1.52 19.95 -0.17
N LEU A 241 1.26 21.25 0.08
CA LEU A 241 1.42 22.27 -0.94
C LEU A 241 2.86 22.33 -1.47
N THR A 242 3.85 22.42 -0.58
CA THR A 242 5.26 22.46 -0.97
C THR A 242 5.73 21.15 -1.62
N TYR A 243 5.13 20.01 -1.25
CA TYR A 243 5.36 18.75 -1.95
C TYR A 243 4.82 18.78 -3.38
N LEU A 244 3.62 19.35 -3.60
CA LEU A 244 2.97 19.41 -4.92
C LEU A 244 3.69 20.36 -5.89
N GLU A 245 4.50 21.30 -5.40
CA GLU A 245 5.39 22.14 -6.21
C GLU A 245 6.58 21.38 -6.81
N ARG A 246 6.90 20.19 -6.26
CA ARG A 246 8.01 19.36 -6.74
C ARG A 246 7.63 18.65 -8.03
N SER A 247 8.62 18.46 -8.93
CA SER A 247 8.46 17.69 -10.17
C SER A 247 8.83 16.20 -10.04
N ASP A 248 9.56 15.83 -8.95
CA ASP A 248 10.09 14.48 -8.72
C ASP A 248 9.17 13.59 -7.85
N GLY A 249 7.96 14.06 -7.56
CA GLY A 249 6.95 13.30 -6.81
C GLY A 249 6.27 12.24 -7.68
N TRP A 250 6.07 11.05 -7.10
CA TRP A 250 5.30 10.00 -7.77
C TRP A 250 3.83 10.43 -7.93
N HIS A 251 3.27 10.25 -9.12
CA HIS A 251 1.95 10.79 -9.46
C HIS A 251 0.82 10.30 -8.53
N ILE A 252 0.87 9.03 -8.07
CA ILE A 252 -0.12 8.49 -7.12
C ILE A 252 0.00 9.20 -5.76
N ASP A 253 1.22 9.41 -5.26
CA ASP A 253 1.45 10.15 -4.01
C ASP A 253 1.01 11.61 -4.14
N ARG A 254 1.13 12.22 -5.34
CA ARG A 254 0.66 13.58 -5.62
C ARG A 254 -0.86 13.68 -5.56
N ILE A 255 -1.59 12.72 -6.16
CA ILE A 255 -3.05 12.65 -6.04
C ILE A 255 -3.48 12.46 -4.58
N ASP A 256 -2.80 11.58 -3.84
CA ASP A 256 -3.13 11.33 -2.44
C ASP A 256 -2.81 12.53 -1.55
N ALA A 257 -1.72 13.27 -1.83
CA ALA A 257 -1.38 14.54 -1.17
C ALA A 257 -2.48 15.61 -1.41
N CYS A 258 -3.01 15.69 -2.64
CA CYS A 258 -4.15 16.57 -2.93
C CYS A 258 -5.38 16.22 -2.09
N ARG A 259 -5.70 14.94 -1.96
CA ARG A 259 -6.83 14.45 -1.18
C ARG A 259 -6.67 14.72 0.32
N HIS A 260 -5.49 14.43 0.89
CA HIS A 260 -5.18 14.71 2.29
C HIS A 260 -5.13 16.20 2.58
N GLY A 261 -4.55 17.01 1.67
CA GLY A 261 -4.55 18.47 1.77
C GLY A 261 -5.97 19.04 1.76
N ALA A 262 -6.83 18.55 0.89
CA ALA A 262 -8.26 18.93 0.86
C ALA A 262 -8.96 18.59 2.17
N PHE A 263 -8.73 17.40 2.71
CA PHE A 263 -9.29 17.01 4.01
C PHE A 263 -8.79 17.93 5.14
N CYS A 264 -7.49 18.25 5.15
CA CYS A 264 -6.93 19.18 6.14
C CYS A 264 -7.60 20.56 6.08
N MET A 265 -7.77 21.12 4.88
CA MET A 265 -8.46 22.40 4.68
C MET A 265 -9.91 22.33 5.10
N TYR A 266 -10.59 21.22 4.83
CA TYR A 266 -11.96 20.99 5.27
C TYR A 266 -12.08 20.99 6.79
N GLN A 267 -11.16 20.32 7.52
CA GLN A 267 -11.11 20.30 8.99
C GLN A 267 -10.84 21.69 9.58
N LEU A 268 -10.17 22.57 8.84
CA LEU A 268 -9.91 23.96 9.20
C LEU A 268 -11.08 24.91 8.83
N GLY A 269 -12.19 24.41 8.30
CA GLY A 269 -13.31 25.23 7.85
C GLY A 269 -13.08 25.98 6.53
N LYS A 270 -11.98 25.70 5.84
CA LYS A 270 -11.51 26.39 4.64
C LYS A 270 -11.99 25.62 3.38
N ARG A 271 -13.26 25.77 3.09
CA ARG A 271 -13.93 24.95 2.09
C ARG A 271 -13.43 25.17 0.66
N ASP A 272 -13.14 26.41 0.28
CA ASP A 272 -12.70 26.73 -1.08
C ASP A 272 -11.26 26.30 -1.33
N GLU A 273 -10.40 26.42 -0.32
CA GLU A 273 -9.04 25.89 -0.37
C GLU A 273 -9.05 24.36 -0.45
N ALA A 274 -10.01 23.68 0.21
CA ALA A 274 -10.19 22.24 0.04
C ALA A 274 -10.54 21.86 -1.40
N LEU A 275 -11.42 22.61 -2.08
CA LEU A 275 -11.70 22.39 -3.48
C LEU A 275 -10.46 22.62 -4.35
N SER A 276 -9.70 23.65 -4.07
CA SER A 276 -8.46 23.94 -4.81
C SER A 276 -7.49 22.76 -4.79
N PHE A 277 -7.32 22.10 -3.63
CA PHE A 277 -6.54 20.88 -3.54
C PHE A 277 -7.11 19.72 -4.39
N LEU A 278 -8.43 19.49 -4.36
CA LEU A 278 -9.05 18.45 -5.17
C LEU A 278 -8.90 18.70 -6.66
N LEU A 279 -9.00 19.96 -7.09
CA LEU A 279 -8.78 20.36 -8.49
C LEU A 279 -7.33 20.17 -8.92
N MET A 280 -6.33 20.41 -8.04
CA MET A 280 -4.95 20.04 -8.31
C MET A 280 -4.80 18.55 -8.61
N GLY A 281 -5.51 17.69 -7.88
CA GLY A 281 -5.50 16.24 -8.14
C GLY A 281 -5.99 15.85 -9.54
N LEU A 282 -6.91 16.64 -10.14
CA LEU A 282 -7.35 16.40 -11.52
C LEU A 282 -6.28 16.73 -12.57
N ARG A 283 -5.27 17.53 -12.24
CA ARG A 283 -4.16 17.85 -13.14
C ARG A 283 -3.16 16.70 -13.28
N GLU A 284 -3.18 15.77 -12.33
CA GLU A 284 -2.25 14.63 -12.29
C GLU A 284 -2.69 13.49 -13.24
N GLY A 285 -3.91 13.54 -13.79
CA GLY A 285 -4.39 12.54 -14.74
C GLY A 285 -5.87 12.19 -14.56
N ILE A 286 -6.27 11.04 -15.09
CA ILE A 286 -7.64 10.53 -14.93
C ILE A 286 -7.90 10.27 -13.45
N PRO A 287 -8.95 10.90 -12.85
CA PRO A 287 -9.19 10.75 -11.42
C PRO A 287 -9.62 9.33 -11.06
N GLY A 288 -8.95 8.75 -10.08
CA GLY A 288 -9.36 7.49 -9.46
C GLY A 288 -10.69 7.63 -8.69
N PRO A 289 -11.28 6.51 -8.26
CA PRO A 289 -12.57 6.51 -7.56
C PRO A 289 -12.53 7.32 -6.27
N GLU A 290 -11.41 7.34 -5.57
CA GLU A 290 -11.25 8.07 -4.31
C GLU A 290 -11.33 9.58 -4.50
N LEU A 291 -10.61 10.13 -5.50
CA LEU A 291 -10.66 11.57 -5.81
C LEU A 291 -12.06 11.98 -6.28
N CYS A 292 -12.71 11.14 -7.09
CA CYS A 292 -14.09 11.35 -7.49
C CYS A 292 -15.06 11.37 -6.29
N CYS A 293 -14.86 10.48 -5.30
CA CYS A 293 -15.64 10.47 -4.08
C CYS A 293 -15.41 11.72 -3.23
N ASP A 294 -14.18 12.20 -3.13
CA ASP A 294 -13.85 13.41 -2.37
C ASP A 294 -14.48 14.67 -3.02
N LEU A 295 -14.47 14.77 -4.35
CA LEU A 295 -15.18 15.80 -5.09
C LEU A 295 -16.69 15.68 -4.87
N GLY A 296 -17.26 14.48 -5.00
CA GLY A 296 -18.66 14.21 -4.72
C GLY A 296 -19.07 14.65 -3.32
N TRP A 297 -18.25 14.35 -2.32
CA TRP A 297 -18.48 14.78 -0.94
C TRP A 297 -18.43 16.30 -0.77
N TRP A 298 -17.51 16.98 -1.44
CA TRP A 298 -17.41 18.45 -1.39
C TRP A 298 -18.69 19.10 -1.92
N PHE A 299 -19.21 18.64 -3.05
CA PHE A 299 -20.46 19.12 -3.63
C PHE A 299 -21.67 18.76 -2.76
N PHE A 300 -21.74 17.53 -2.25
CA PHE A 300 -22.82 17.08 -1.39
C PHE A 300 -22.93 17.92 -0.12
N SER A 301 -21.81 18.16 0.57
CA SER A 301 -21.78 18.99 1.78
C SER A 301 -22.19 20.45 1.52
N GLY A 302 -22.08 20.92 0.28
CA GLY A 302 -22.59 22.21 -0.20
C GLY A 302 -24.02 22.18 -0.73
N LYS A 303 -24.74 21.08 -0.54
CA LYS A 303 -26.12 20.87 -1.04
C LYS A 303 -26.25 20.94 -2.58
N ARG A 304 -25.14 20.82 -3.30
CA ARG A 304 -25.09 20.73 -4.76
C ARG A 304 -25.25 19.26 -5.20
N TYR A 305 -26.42 18.70 -5.01
CA TYR A 305 -26.65 17.27 -5.12
C TYR A 305 -26.48 16.70 -6.53
N ALA A 306 -26.84 17.44 -7.57
CA ALA A 306 -26.65 17.01 -8.94
C ALA A 306 -25.17 16.86 -9.33
N ASP A 307 -24.34 17.82 -8.89
CA ASP A 307 -22.89 17.77 -9.10
C ASP A 307 -22.25 16.63 -8.29
N ALA A 308 -22.72 16.41 -7.06
CA ALA A 308 -22.28 15.29 -6.24
C ALA A 308 -22.61 13.94 -6.90
N GLU A 309 -23.81 13.78 -7.45
CA GLU A 309 -24.22 12.58 -8.19
C GLU A 309 -23.32 12.33 -9.39
N PHE A 310 -22.97 13.38 -10.16
CA PHE A 310 -22.06 13.25 -11.29
C PHE A 310 -20.72 12.64 -10.86
N TRP A 311 -20.08 13.20 -9.83
CA TRP A 311 -18.77 12.73 -9.36
C TRP A 311 -18.82 11.32 -8.77
N TYR A 312 -19.86 10.99 -8.02
CA TYR A 312 -20.05 9.62 -7.51
C TYR A 312 -20.25 8.60 -8.64
N ARG A 313 -20.96 8.98 -9.71
CA ARG A 313 -21.07 8.11 -10.90
C ARG A 313 -19.73 7.93 -11.62
N GLN A 314 -18.88 8.96 -11.65
CA GLN A 314 -17.51 8.79 -12.16
C GLN A 314 -16.70 7.83 -11.28
N ALA A 315 -16.79 7.94 -9.95
CA ALA A 315 -16.13 7.00 -9.03
C ALA A 315 -16.50 5.54 -9.33
N LEU A 316 -17.77 5.25 -9.60
CA LEU A 316 -18.22 3.90 -9.96
C LEU A 316 -17.68 3.42 -11.31
N LYS A 317 -17.53 4.31 -12.29
CA LYS A 317 -16.96 3.97 -13.60
C LYS A 317 -15.48 3.67 -13.50
N THR A 318 -14.71 4.55 -12.85
CA THR A 318 -13.26 4.39 -12.71
C THR A 318 -12.91 3.21 -11.80
N GLY A 319 -13.69 2.94 -10.77
CA GLY A 319 -13.50 1.78 -9.89
C GLY A 319 -13.70 0.42 -10.60
N ARG A 320 -14.55 0.35 -11.63
CA ARG A 320 -14.72 -0.86 -12.45
C ARG A 320 -13.52 -1.10 -13.37
N LEU A 321 -12.98 -0.03 -13.99
CA LEU A 321 -11.80 -0.10 -14.84
C LEU A 321 -10.56 -0.52 -14.05
N ALA A 322 -10.41 -0.02 -12.81
CA ALA A 322 -9.30 -0.39 -11.93
C ALA A 322 -9.34 -1.87 -11.48
N GLY A 323 -10.50 -2.53 -11.48
CA GLY A 323 -10.65 -3.95 -11.11
C GLY A 323 -10.01 -4.92 -12.12
N GLU A 324 -9.80 -4.52 -13.37
CA GLU A 324 -9.17 -5.35 -14.42
C GLU A 324 -7.64 -5.32 -14.35
N GLU A 325 -7.02 -4.29 -13.74
CA GLU A 325 -5.57 -4.15 -13.61
C GLU A 325 -5.01 -4.49 -12.22
N GLY A 326 -5.77 -5.16 -11.36
CA GLY A 326 -5.31 -5.54 -10.01
C GLY A 326 -5.22 -4.36 -9.04
N PHE A 327 -5.95 -3.28 -9.26
CA PHE A 327 -6.09 -2.19 -8.31
C PHE A 327 -6.98 -2.65 -7.15
N ILE A 328 -6.41 -2.68 -6.00
CA ILE A 328 -6.86 -3.14 -4.71
C ILE A 328 -8.19 -2.48 -4.33
N ARG A 329 -9.17 -3.28 -3.95
CA ARG A 329 -10.35 -2.82 -3.20
C ARG A 329 -9.90 -2.22 -1.88
N ASN A 330 -9.62 -0.92 -1.88
CA ASN A 330 -9.33 -0.20 -0.65
C ASN A 330 -10.62 -0.15 0.20
N THR A 331 -10.58 -0.76 1.38
CA THR A 331 -11.70 -0.71 2.33
C THR A 331 -12.10 0.71 2.69
N ALA A 332 -11.18 1.68 2.65
CA ALA A 332 -11.51 3.10 2.76
C ALA A 332 -12.36 3.59 1.57
N GLY A 333 -12.13 3.07 0.35
CA GLY A 333 -12.98 3.30 -0.81
C GLY A 333 -14.34 2.62 -0.68
N ILE A 334 -14.41 1.41 -0.13
CA ILE A 334 -15.68 0.70 0.16
C ILE A 334 -16.43 1.39 1.30
N PHE A 335 -15.76 1.85 2.34
CA PHE A 335 -16.40 2.64 3.41
C PHE A 335 -16.95 3.98 2.87
N ARG A 336 -16.28 4.62 1.92
CA ARG A 336 -16.79 5.82 1.25
C ARG A 336 -17.86 5.51 0.21
N ILE A 337 -17.79 4.34 -0.44
CA ILE A 337 -18.88 3.85 -1.31
C ILE A 337 -20.12 3.43 -0.49
N SER A 338 -19.94 2.90 0.72
CA SER A 338 -21.07 2.66 1.65
C SER A 338 -21.61 3.98 2.22
N SER A 339 -20.77 4.98 2.47
CA SER A 339 -21.18 6.36 2.75
C SER A 339 -21.87 7.00 1.55
N PHE A 340 -21.53 6.59 0.34
CA PHE A 340 -22.20 6.91 -0.91
C PHE A 340 -23.59 6.26 -1.00
N ALA A 341 -23.73 4.98 -0.67
CA ALA A 341 -25.05 4.33 -0.58
C ALA A 341 -25.92 5.00 0.49
N TYR A 342 -25.32 5.44 1.61
CA TYR A 342 -26.00 6.21 2.65
C TYR A 342 -26.31 7.64 2.18
N ALA A 343 -25.42 8.30 1.44
CA ALA A 343 -25.65 9.61 0.83
C ALA A 343 -26.72 9.55 -0.26
N LEU A 344 -26.76 8.50 -1.09
CA LEU A 344 -27.82 8.28 -2.09
C LEU A 344 -29.17 8.02 -1.42
N THR A 345 -29.24 7.24 -0.34
CA THR A 345 -30.47 7.01 0.40
C THR A 345 -30.92 8.27 1.17
N GLY A 346 -29.98 9.06 1.68
CA GLY A 346 -30.23 10.38 2.26
C GLY A 346 -30.75 11.37 1.22
N TRP A 347 -30.12 11.40 0.04
CA TRP A 347 -30.52 12.22 -1.11
C TRP A 347 -31.90 11.82 -1.66
N GLU A 348 -32.23 10.53 -1.81
CA GLU A 348 -33.55 10.09 -2.21
C GLU A 348 -34.62 10.47 -1.19
N ARG A 349 -34.28 10.45 0.12
CA ARG A 349 -35.21 10.95 1.17
C ARG A 349 -35.41 12.46 1.11
N GLU A 350 -34.33 13.24 0.89
CA GLU A 350 -34.44 14.69 0.73
C GLU A 350 -35.12 15.07 -0.59
N LYS A 351 -34.85 14.33 -1.68
CA LYS A 351 -35.57 14.49 -2.94
C LYS A 351 -37.08 14.28 -2.76
N LYS A 352 -37.48 13.27 -1.99
CA LYS A 352 -38.87 13.03 -1.61
C LYS A 352 -39.45 14.15 -0.70
N ARG A 353 -38.64 14.66 0.26
CA ARG A 353 -39.02 15.76 1.15
C ARG A 353 -39.18 17.11 0.41
N ALA A 354 -38.32 17.37 -0.56
CA ALA A 354 -38.30 18.60 -1.36
C ALA A 354 -39.35 18.59 -2.51
N GLY A 355 -40.17 17.54 -2.66
CA GLY A 355 -41.17 17.45 -3.72
C GLY A 355 -40.55 17.40 -5.14
N ILE A 356 -39.23 17.11 -5.25
CA ILE A 356 -38.51 17.00 -6.53
C ILE A 356 -38.86 15.64 -7.12
N THR A 357 -40.11 15.50 -7.56
CA THR A 357 -40.53 14.38 -8.37
C THR A 357 -39.94 14.53 -9.77
N SER A 358 -38.93 13.66 -10.04
CA SER A 358 -38.63 13.19 -11.38
C SER A 358 -37.98 14.17 -12.37
N TRP A 359 -36.70 14.41 -12.21
CA TRP A 359 -35.86 14.86 -13.32
C TRP A 359 -35.95 13.93 -14.55
N ARG A 360 -36.15 12.64 -14.34
CA ARG A 360 -36.37 11.66 -15.40
C ARG A 360 -37.65 11.98 -16.20
N ASN A 361 -38.71 12.41 -15.55
CA ASN A 361 -39.96 12.74 -16.21
C ASN A 361 -39.91 14.12 -16.90
N ASN A 362 -39.12 15.08 -16.38
CA ASN A 362 -38.94 16.37 -17.04
C ASN A 362 -38.02 16.27 -18.26
N ALA A 363 -36.89 15.54 -18.18
CA ALA A 363 -36.05 15.29 -19.34
C ALA A 363 -36.77 14.50 -20.43
N ILE A 364 -37.62 13.53 -20.07
CA ILE A 364 -38.47 12.80 -21.02
C ILE A 364 -39.57 13.71 -21.58
N ARG A 365 -40.13 14.59 -20.79
CA ARG A 365 -41.15 15.56 -21.26
C ARG A 365 -40.53 16.62 -22.19
N GLU A 366 -39.35 17.14 -21.85
CA GLU A 366 -38.62 18.08 -22.71
C GLU A 366 -38.16 17.44 -24.02
N ARG A 367 -37.65 16.20 -23.97
CA ARG A 367 -37.34 15.45 -25.17
C ARG A 367 -38.54 15.17 -26.05
N LYS A 368 -39.67 14.74 -25.48
CA LYS A 368 -40.92 14.57 -26.19
C LYS A 368 -41.51 15.89 -26.70
N ARG A 369 -41.24 17.00 -26.02
CA ARG A 369 -41.66 18.32 -26.45
C ARG A 369 -40.79 18.80 -27.63
N ALA A 370 -39.49 18.60 -27.59
CA ALA A 370 -38.57 18.89 -28.69
C ALA A 370 -38.85 18.03 -29.93
N GLU A 371 -39.19 16.75 -29.73
CA GLU A 371 -39.62 15.84 -30.80
C GLU A 371 -40.98 16.27 -31.44
N ARG A 372 -41.88 16.83 -30.66
CA ARG A 372 -43.19 17.36 -31.15
C ARG A 372 -43.12 18.72 -31.82
N THR A 373 -42.07 19.51 -31.50
CA THR A 373 -41.91 20.87 -32.09
C THR A 373 -41.01 20.88 -33.32
N GLY A 374 -40.55 19.72 -33.80
CA GLY A 374 -39.79 19.61 -35.08
C GLY A 374 -38.42 20.23 -35.11
N ASN A 375 -37.84 20.63 -33.96
CA ASN A 375 -36.48 21.19 -33.87
C ASN A 375 -35.44 20.09 -33.63
N ILE A 376 -35.34 19.15 -34.55
CA ILE A 376 -34.14 18.29 -34.68
C ILE A 376 -33.35 18.83 -35.85
N LEU A 377 -32.32 19.60 -35.56
CA LEU A 377 -31.26 19.90 -36.53
C LEU A 377 -30.56 18.58 -36.86
N HIS A 378 -30.81 18.09 -38.08
CA HIS A 378 -29.97 17.10 -38.72
C HIS A 378 -28.59 17.71 -38.94
N GLY A 379 -27.61 17.36 -38.12
CA GLY A 379 -26.19 17.53 -38.41
C GLY A 379 -25.73 16.33 -39.22
N SER A 380 -25.63 16.52 -40.53
CA SER A 380 -24.90 15.68 -41.44
C SER A 380 -23.41 16.09 -41.40
N GLU A 381 -22.55 15.06 -41.40
CA GLU A 381 -21.14 14.90 -41.64
C GLU A 381 -20.28 14.68 -40.41
#